data_280080dbb5b7d810af1a91f93a3c6e86
#
_entry.id   280080dbb5b7d810af1a91f93a3c6e86
#
_cell.length_a   1.000
_cell.length_b   1.000
_cell.length_c   1.000
_cell.angle_alpha   90.00
_cell.angle_beta   90.00
_cell.angle_gamma   90.00
#
_symmetry.space_group_name_H-M   'P 1'
#
loop_
_entity.id
_entity.type
_entity.pdbx_description
1 polymer ?
#
loop_
_entity_poly.entity_id
_entity_poly.type
_entity_poly.pdbx_seq_one_letter_code
_entity_poly.pdbx_strand_id
1 'polypeptide(L)'
;MRHLKRTAKLGRTGAHRNAMLANMVCSLIKHKRITTTLAKAKAVRPVAEKVMTLARKSLVREALIREALSKEGITDEKAVRREMGRRGGLHYRRLAVADIKQEDAVAILFKELAPAQKDRSGGYTRIIHAAVQRKGDAARVALIEWVDSEVTASAAPVVDVGAPATVSEVKAEEAKAEAKATEAEKPQA
;
A
#
# COMPACT_ATOMS: atom_id res chain seq x y z
N MET A 1 5.43 -35.54 -3.94
CA MET A 1 6.01 -34.79 -2.80
C MET A 1 6.13 -33.31 -3.10
N ARG A 2 5.95 -32.43 -2.10
CA ARG A 2 5.90 -30.96 -2.29
C ARG A 2 7.11 -30.32 -1.63
N HIS A 3 8.30 -30.48 -2.23
CA HIS A 3 9.52 -29.93 -1.69
C HIS A 3 9.62 -28.43 -1.93
N LEU A 4 9.84 -27.62 -0.87
CA LEU A 4 10.14 -26.18 -0.87
C LEU A 4 9.17 -25.26 -1.69
N LYS A 5 8.00 -25.75 -2.08
CA LYS A 5 6.99 -24.96 -2.82
C LYS A 5 6.25 -24.02 -1.87
N ARG A 6 6.77 -22.83 -1.66
CA ARG A 6 6.20 -21.78 -0.78
C ARG A 6 5.13 -20.92 -1.47
N THR A 7 4.96 -21.04 -2.79
CA THR A 7 4.05 -20.19 -3.55
C THR A 7 2.59 -20.56 -3.30
N ALA A 8 1.81 -19.64 -2.77
CA ALA A 8 0.37 -19.79 -2.63
C ALA A 8 -0.30 -19.74 -4.01
N LYS A 9 -1.02 -20.79 -4.39
CA LYS A 9 -1.73 -20.86 -5.70
C LYS A 9 -2.94 -19.92 -5.76
N LEU A 10 -3.63 -19.70 -4.66
CA LEU A 10 -4.82 -18.84 -4.51
C LEU A 10 -5.98 -19.19 -5.48
N GLY A 11 -6.07 -20.46 -5.91
CA GLY A 11 -7.09 -20.91 -6.85
C GLY A 11 -6.99 -20.27 -8.26
N ARG A 12 -5.79 -19.80 -8.67
CA ARG A 12 -5.60 -19.04 -9.92
C ARG A 12 -4.48 -19.61 -10.77
N THR A 13 -4.58 -19.41 -12.09
CA THR A 13 -3.48 -19.67 -13.03
C THR A 13 -2.28 -18.78 -12.72
N GLY A 14 -1.08 -19.14 -13.18
CA GLY A 14 0.16 -18.40 -12.90
C GLY A 14 0.09 -16.94 -13.34
N ALA A 15 -0.36 -16.70 -14.59
CA ALA A 15 -0.46 -15.35 -15.15
C ALA A 15 -1.45 -14.48 -14.37
N HIS A 16 -2.66 -14.98 -14.11
CA HIS A 16 -3.68 -14.27 -13.34
C HIS A 16 -3.22 -13.96 -11.91
N ARG A 17 -2.55 -14.92 -11.25
CA ARG A 17 -2.01 -14.72 -9.91
C ARG A 17 -0.95 -13.61 -9.88
N ASN A 18 -0.01 -13.63 -10.82
CA ASN A 18 1.05 -12.61 -10.89
C ASN A 18 0.47 -11.22 -11.17
N ALA A 19 -0.50 -11.08 -12.08
CA ALA A 19 -1.18 -9.83 -12.34
C ALA A 19 -1.94 -9.32 -11.09
N MET A 20 -2.66 -10.21 -10.40
CA MET A 20 -3.35 -9.86 -9.16
C MET A 20 -2.38 -9.38 -8.08
N LEU A 21 -1.26 -10.07 -7.87
CA LEU A 21 -0.25 -9.67 -6.87
C LEU A 21 0.40 -8.33 -7.24
N ALA A 22 0.72 -8.11 -8.52
CA ALA A 22 1.25 -6.84 -9.01
C ALA A 22 0.28 -5.68 -8.73
N ASN A 23 -1.01 -5.83 -9.06
CA ASN A 23 -2.03 -4.82 -8.80
C ASN A 23 -2.20 -4.54 -7.30
N MET A 24 -2.14 -5.58 -6.45
CA MET A 24 -2.21 -5.38 -5.00
C MET A 24 -0.99 -4.64 -4.45
N VAL A 25 0.22 -4.89 -4.99
CA VAL A 25 1.42 -4.13 -4.62
C VAL A 25 1.30 -2.67 -5.09
N CYS A 26 0.78 -2.42 -6.30
CA CYS A 26 0.49 -1.06 -6.76
C CYS A 26 -0.46 -0.31 -5.82
N SER A 27 -1.56 -0.97 -5.43
CA SER A 27 -2.52 -0.40 -4.48
C SER A 27 -1.86 -0.13 -3.12
N LEU A 28 -1.01 -1.04 -2.64
CA LEU A 28 -0.29 -0.87 -1.38
C LEU A 28 0.70 0.32 -1.43
N ILE A 29 1.36 0.55 -2.56
CA ILE A 29 2.25 1.70 -2.76
C ILE A 29 1.46 3.00 -2.77
N LYS A 30 0.35 3.07 -3.52
CA LYS A 30 -0.47 4.27 -3.66
C LYS A 30 -1.18 4.66 -2.37
N HIS A 31 -1.76 3.68 -1.68
CA HIS A 31 -2.58 3.91 -0.48
C HIS A 31 -1.85 3.67 0.83
N LYS A 32 -0.59 3.18 0.80
CA LYS A 32 0.25 2.88 1.98
C LYS A 32 -0.30 1.76 2.87
N ARG A 33 -1.62 1.52 2.85
CA ARG A 33 -2.36 0.52 3.62
C ARG A 33 -3.52 -0.04 2.78
N ILE A 34 -3.70 -1.36 2.78
CA ILE A 34 -4.84 -2.01 2.11
C ILE A 34 -5.44 -3.12 2.97
N THR A 35 -6.75 -3.30 2.86
CA THR A 35 -7.49 -4.39 3.53
C THR A 35 -7.75 -5.51 2.52
N THR A 36 -7.41 -6.75 2.87
CA THR A 36 -7.59 -7.91 1.99
C THR A 36 -7.74 -9.20 2.80
N THR A 37 -7.93 -10.33 2.14
CA THR A 37 -7.96 -11.62 2.85
C THR A 37 -6.56 -12.00 3.33
N LEU A 38 -6.47 -12.66 4.48
CA LEU A 38 -5.19 -13.08 5.09
C LEU A 38 -4.31 -13.90 4.14
N ALA A 39 -4.90 -14.78 3.34
CA ALA A 39 -4.15 -15.60 2.36
C ALA A 39 -3.51 -14.73 1.26
N LYS A 40 -4.22 -13.71 0.77
CA LYS A 40 -3.69 -12.76 -0.21
C LYS A 40 -2.63 -11.86 0.43
N ALA A 41 -2.84 -11.33 1.63
CA ALA A 41 -1.86 -10.52 2.34
C ALA A 41 -0.53 -11.27 2.52
N LYS A 42 -0.58 -12.53 2.96
CA LYS A 42 0.61 -13.39 3.06
C LYS A 42 1.32 -13.63 1.73
N ALA A 43 0.57 -13.69 0.62
CA ALA A 43 1.14 -13.90 -0.71
C ALA A 43 1.73 -12.61 -1.33
N VAL A 44 1.16 -11.44 -1.03
CA VAL A 44 1.64 -10.13 -1.50
C VAL A 44 2.92 -9.70 -0.80
N ARG A 45 3.05 -9.99 0.49
CA ARG A 45 4.18 -9.58 1.32
C ARG A 45 5.55 -9.83 0.66
N PRO A 46 5.91 -11.04 0.22
CA PRO A 46 7.24 -11.28 -0.36
C PRO A 46 7.46 -10.52 -1.68
N VAL A 47 6.41 -10.24 -2.45
CA VAL A 47 6.52 -9.45 -3.68
C VAL A 47 6.77 -7.99 -3.35
N ALA A 48 6.01 -7.41 -2.43
CA ALA A 48 6.18 -6.04 -1.96
C ALA A 48 7.58 -5.82 -1.37
N GLU A 49 8.05 -6.73 -0.54
CA GLU A 49 9.38 -6.66 0.07
C GLU A 49 10.52 -6.78 -0.95
N LYS A 50 10.35 -7.64 -1.97
CA LYS A 50 11.32 -7.73 -3.07
C LYS A 50 11.45 -6.40 -3.81
N VAL A 51 10.33 -5.78 -4.13
CA VAL A 51 10.33 -4.51 -4.88
C VAL A 51 10.90 -3.37 -4.05
N MET A 52 10.59 -3.31 -2.75
CA MET A 52 11.22 -2.35 -1.83
C MET A 52 12.73 -2.56 -1.73
N THR A 53 13.18 -3.81 -1.68
CA THR A 53 14.63 -4.13 -1.69
C THR A 53 15.31 -3.63 -2.96
N LEU A 54 14.65 -3.72 -4.14
CA LEU A 54 15.18 -3.17 -5.39
C LEU A 54 15.30 -1.64 -5.32
N ALA A 55 14.28 -0.96 -4.81
CA ALA A 55 14.30 0.48 -4.66
C ALA A 55 15.41 0.95 -3.70
N ARG A 56 15.56 0.29 -2.56
CA ARG A 56 16.65 0.57 -1.61
C ARG A 56 18.04 0.33 -2.22
N LYS A 57 18.23 -0.77 -2.96
CA LYS A 57 19.50 -1.04 -3.67
C LYS A 57 19.83 0.06 -4.70
N SER A 58 18.82 0.63 -5.35
CA SER A 58 19.01 1.78 -6.23
C SER A 58 19.57 2.98 -5.47
N LEU A 59 19.00 3.34 -4.31
CA LEU A 59 19.50 4.45 -3.50
C LEU A 59 20.95 4.27 -3.06
N VAL A 60 21.29 3.08 -2.58
CA VAL A 60 22.68 2.76 -2.19
C VAL A 60 23.62 2.88 -3.41
N ARG A 61 23.19 2.35 -4.55
CA ARG A 61 23.99 2.43 -5.79
C ARG A 61 24.16 3.86 -6.26
N GLU A 62 23.11 4.67 -6.20
CA GLU A 62 23.15 6.08 -6.58
C GLU A 62 24.08 6.89 -5.67
N ALA A 63 24.08 6.62 -4.37
CA ALA A 63 25.00 7.25 -3.42
C ALA A 63 26.46 6.92 -3.74
N LEU A 64 26.78 5.65 -3.99
CA LEU A 64 28.13 5.20 -4.38
C LEU A 64 28.59 5.83 -5.71
N ILE A 65 27.70 5.96 -6.68
CA ILE A 65 28.02 6.59 -7.96
C ILE A 65 28.29 8.09 -7.77
N ARG A 66 27.50 8.81 -6.98
CA ARG A 66 27.75 10.23 -6.68
C ARG A 66 29.09 10.43 -6.02
N GLU A 67 29.44 9.60 -5.06
CA GLU A 67 30.75 9.65 -4.41
C GLU A 67 31.89 9.36 -5.38
N ALA A 68 31.74 8.41 -6.30
CA ALA A 68 32.72 8.15 -7.33
C ALA A 68 32.89 9.33 -8.31
N LEU A 69 31.77 9.92 -8.75
CA LEU A 69 31.80 11.07 -9.65
C LEU A 69 32.42 12.32 -9.01
N SER A 70 32.18 12.55 -7.73
CA SER A 70 32.83 13.63 -7.00
C SER A 70 34.35 13.45 -6.91
N LYS A 71 34.81 12.20 -6.75
CA LYS A 71 36.26 11.86 -6.80
C LYS A 71 36.85 12.01 -8.21
N GLU A 72 36.07 11.77 -9.26
CA GLU A 72 36.47 11.98 -10.65
C GLU A 72 36.41 13.46 -11.07
N GLY A 73 35.99 14.38 -10.18
CA GLY A 73 35.92 15.82 -10.45
C GLY A 73 34.74 16.25 -11.34
N ILE A 74 33.79 15.35 -11.59
CA ILE A 74 32.59 15.61 -12.39
C ILE A 74 31.53 16.25 -11.52
N THR A 75 31.44 17.58 -11.53
CA THR A 75 30.46 18.36 -10.74
C THR A 75 29.28 18.87 -11.56
N ASP A 76 29.37 18.81 -12.91
CA ASP A 76 28.28 19.23 -13.77
C ASP A 76 27.04 18.33 -13.61
N GLU A 77 25.90 18.94 -13.24
CA GLU A 77 24.64 18.23 -12.95
C GLU A 77 24.16 17.39 -14.15
N LYS A 78 24.31 17.88 -15.37
CA LYS A 78 23.94 17.14 -16.59
C LYS A 78 24.83 15.93 -16.82
N ALA A 79 26.14 16.04 -16.59
CA ALA A 79 27.07 14.94 -16.67
C ALA A 79 26.82 13.90 -15.57
N VAL A 80 26.62 14.33 -14.34
CA VAL A 80 26.24 13.46 -13.21
C VAL A 80 24.96 12.67 -13.51
N ARG A 81 23.91 13.34 -14.00
CA ARG A 81 22.64 12.68 -14.34
C ARG A 81 22.80 11.64 -15.45
N ARG A 82 23.63 11.94 -16.47
CA ARG A 82 23.93 11.01 -17.57
C ARG A 82 24.67 9.77 -17.06
N GLU A 83 25.69 9.95 -16.24
CA GLU A 83 26.48 8.86 -15.65
C GLU A 83 25.68 8.04 -14.66
N MET A 84 24.83 8.65 -13.85
CA MET A 84 23.89 7.92 -12.97
C MET A 84 22.93 7.02 -13.77
N GLY A 85 22.42 7.48 -14.91
CA GLY A 85 21.60 6.67 -15.80
C GLY A 85 22.39 5.48 -16.39
N ARG A 86 23.64 5.69 -16.74
CA ARG A 86 24.53 4.70 -17.37
C ARG A 86 25.07 3.67 -16.37
N ARG A 87 25.51 4.09 -15.18
CA ARG A 87 26.21 3.25 -14.20
C ARG A 87 25.30 2.42 -13.28
N GLY A 88 23.96 2.58 -13.31
CA GLY A 88 23.19 1.57 -12.64
C GLY A 88 21.87 1.86 -11.92
N GLY A 89 21.45 3.09 -11.65
CA GLY A 89 20.17 3.36 -10.99
C GLY A 89 18.96 2.88 -11.82
N LEU A 90 19.03 3.05 -13.13
CA LEU A 90 17.99 2.66 -14.08
C LEU A 90 17.67 1.15 -14.10
N HIS A 91 18.68 0.31 -13.87
CA HIS A 91 18.50 -1.15 -13.86
C HIS A 91 17.48 -1.60 -12.82
N TYR A 92 17.60 -1.14 -11.58
CA TYR A 92 16.67 -1.51 -10.50
C TYR A 92 15.26 -1.01 -10.76
N ARG A 93 15.12 0.18 -11.33
CA ARG A 93 13.82 0.74 -11.71
C ARG A 93 13.15 -0.12 -12.79
N ARG A 94 13.89 -0.54 -13.82
CA ARG A 94 13.37 -1.45 -14.85
C ARG A 94 12.92 -2.80 -14.30
N LEU A 95 13.67 -3.37 -13.35
CA LEU A 95 13.26 -4.61 -12.66
C LEU A 95 11.98 -4.40 -11.84
N ALA A 96 11.83 -3.28 -11.14
CA ALA A 96 10.62 -2.96 -10.41
C ALA A 96 9.41 -2.80 -11.35
N VAL A 97 9.56 -2.12 -12.49
CA VAL A 97 8.52 -2.00 -13.52
C VAL A 97 8.11 -3.36 -14.07
N ALA A 98 9.05 -4.27 -14.30
CA ALA A 98 8.76 -5.62 -14.78
C ALA A 98 7.90 -6.43 -13.78
N ASP A 99 8.12 -6.25 -12.46
CA ASP A 99 7.35 -6.91 -11.41
C ASP A 99 5.96 -6.25 -11.20
N ILE A 100 5.88 -4.91 -11.18
CA ILE A 100 4.67 -4.13 -10.82
C ILE A 100 3.84 -3.74 -12.05
N LYS A 101 4.46 -3.47 -13.20
CA LYS A 101 3.86 -3.06 -14.48
C LYS A 101 3.19 -1.67 -14.51
N GLN A 102 3.24 -0.89 -13.44
CA GLN A 102 2.70 0.47 -13.35
C GLN A 102 3.81 1.46 -12.98
N GLU A 103 4.13 2.37 -13.89
CA GLU A 103 5.22 3.33 -13.72
C GLU A 103 4.94 4.36 -12.62
N ASP A 104 3.68 4.81 -12.47
CA ASP A 104 3.28 5.75 -11.41
C ASP A 104 3.57 5.20 -10.02
N ALA A 105 3.19 3.93 -9.77
CA ALA A 105 3.46 3.28 -8.50
C ALA A 105 4.98 3.13 -8.25
N VAL A 106 5.74 2.81 -9.30
CA VAL A 106 7.20 2.75 -9.20
C VAL A 106 7.79 4.13 -8.90
N ALA A 107 7.27 5.20 -9.50
CA ALA A 107 7.73 6.56 -9.21
C ALA A 107 7.54 6.93 -7.74
N ILE A 108 6.36 6.65 -7.16
CA ILE A 108 6.05 6.85 -5.73
C ILE A 108 6.99 6.02 -4.86
N LEU A 109 7.18 4.73 -5.20
CA LEU A 109 8.05 3.83 -4.46
C LEU A 109 9.48 4.37 -4.33
N PHE A 110 10.07 4.82 -5.45
CA PHE A 110 11.46 5.30 -5.48
C PHE A 110 11.63 6.71 -4.90
N LYS A 111 10.62 7.59 -5.03
CA LYS A 111 10.70 8.97 -4.55
C LYS A 111 10.35 9.13 -3.08
N GLU A 112 9.34 8.38 -2.59
CA GLU A 112 8.77 8.57 -1.26
C GLU A 112 9.12 7.43 -0.31
N LEU A 113 8.76 6.17 -0.67
CA LEU A 113 8.85 5.04 0.25
C LEU A 113 10.28 4.56 0.48
N ALA A 114 11.09 4.50 -0.57
CA ALA A 114 12.46 4.00 -0.46
C ALA A 114 13.35 4.90 0.41
N PRO A 115 13.33 6.25 0.30
CA PRO A 115 14.07 7.12 1.19
C PRO A 115 13.63 7.01 2.65
N ALA A 116 12.30 6.89 2.91
CA ALA A 116 11.76 6.75 4.25
C ALA A 116 12.20 5.45 4.96
N GLN A 117 12.55 4.42 4.20
CA GLN A 117 12.97 3.11 4.74
C GLN A 117 14.44 2.79 4.45
N LYS A 118 15.27 3.79 4.25
CA LYS A 118 16.69 3.64 3.90
C LYS A 118 17.48 2.79 4.91
N ASP A 119 17.23 2.99 6.18
CA ASP A 119 18.00 2.37 7.28
C ASP A 119 17.54 0.95 7.61
N ARG A 120 16.36 0.56 7.13
CA ARG A 120 15.79 -0.76 7.40
C ARG A 120 16.32 -1.80 6.41
N SER A 121 16.83 -2.93 6.92
CA SER A 121 17.42 -3.99 6.09
C SER A 121 16.41 -5.00 5.55
N GLY A 122 15.16 -5.02 6.07
CA GLY A 122 14.09 -5.93 5.70
C GLY A 122 12.86 -5.76 6.58
N GLY A 123 11.81 -6.57 6.35
CA GLY A 123 10.57 -6.46 7.12
C GLY A 123 9.86 -5.13 6.90
N TYR A 124 9.80 -4.67 5.67
CA TYR A 124 9.20 -3.38 5.29
C TYR A 124 7.69 -3.33 5.44
N THR A 125 7.04 -4.48 5.53
CA THR A 125 5.58 -4.59 5.61
C THR A 125 5.16 -5.34 6.87
N ARG A 126 4.02 -4.97 7.44
CA ARG A 126 3.36 -5.72 8.51
C ARG A 126 1.94 -6.11 8.10
N ILE A 127 1.46 -7.21 8.68
CA ILE A 127 0.11 -7.73 8.48
C ILE A 127 -0.59 -7.71 9.83
N ILE A 128 -1.69 -7.00 9.92
CA ILE A 128 -2.56 -6.92 11.10
C ILE A 128 -3.80 -7.74 10.81
N HIS A 129 -4.13 -8.67 11.68
CA HIS A 129 -5.32 -9.51 11.54
C HIS A 129 -6.55 -8.70 12.00
N ALA A 130 -7.60 -8.67 11.19
CA ALA A 130 -8.87 -8.12 11.62
C ALA A 130 -9.55 -9.10 12.60
N ALA A 131 -10.21 -8.56 13.63
CA ALA A 131 -10.92 -9.35 14.61
C ALA A 131 -12.16 -10.04 14.02
N VAL A 132 -12.80 -9.38 13.04
CA VAL A 132 -14.05 -9.84 12.44
C VAL A 132 -13.80 -10.50 11.08
N GLN A 133 -14.49 -11.59 10.83
CA GLN A 133 -14.50 -12.27 9.53
C GLN A 133 -15.47 -11.55 8.58
N ARG A 134 -15.19 -11.65 7.27
CA ARG A 134 -16.04 -11.03 6.25
C ARG A 134 -17.42 -11.71 6.20
N LYS A 135 -18.49 -10.91 6.19
CA LYS A 135 -19.87 -11.40 6.02
C LYS A 135 -20.00 -12.09 4.65
N GLY A 136 -20.70 -13.20 4.60
CA GLY A 136 -20.96 -14.00 3.40
C GLY A 136 -20.08 -15.24 3.30
N ASP A 137 -18.75 -15.11 3.20
CA ASP A 137 -17.83 -16.24 3.01
C ASP A 137 -16.96 -16.55 4.25
N ALA A 138 -17.19 -15.88 5.37
CA ALA A 138 -16.44 -16.03 6.61
C ALA A 138 -14.90 -15.96 6.43
N ALA A 139 -14.41 -15.33 5.35
CA ALA A 139 -12.98 -15.22 5.08
C ALA A 139 -12.29 -14.36 6.14
N ARG A 140 -11.14 -14.83 6.62
CA ARG A 140 -10.29 -14.04 7.51
C ARG A 140 -9.73 -12.84 6.77
N VAL A 141 -10.01 -11.65 7.26
CA VAL A 141 -9.54 -10.37 6.73
C VAL A 141 -8.25 -9.95 7.43
N ALA A 142 -7.37 -9.30 6.73
CA ALA A 142 -6.15 -8.73 7.27
C ALA A 142 -5.85 -7.40 6.58
N LEU A 143 -5.22 -6.53 7.32
CA LEU A 143 -4.66 -5.28 6.87
C LEU A 143 -3.18 -5.49 6.56
N ILE A 144 -2.70 -5.09 5.41
CA ILE A 144 -1.27 -5.02 5.10
C ILE A 144 -0.88 -3.56 4.89
N GLU A 145 0.23 -3.15 5.50
CA GLU A 145 0.73 -1.78 5.44
C GLU A 145 2.26 -1.73 5.43
N TRP A 146 2.81 -0.61 4.99
CA TRP A 146 4.23 -0.31 5.14
C TRP A 146 4.52 0.06 6.60
N VAL A 147 5.61 -0.46 7.15
CA VAL A 147 6.13 -0.06 8.46
C VAL A 147 6.78 1.32 8.28
N ASP A 148 6.68 2.20 9.28
CA ASP A 148 7.25 3.57 9.26
C ASP A 148 6.64 4.54 8.20
N SER A 149 5.60 4.12 7.46
CA SER A 149 4.75 5.14 6.88
C SER A 149 4.05 5.84 8.02
N GLU A 150 4.17 7.15 8.13
CA GLU A 150 3.30 7.95 8.99
C GLU A 150 1.87 7.77 8.49
N VAL A 151 1.24 6.72 8.98
CA VAL A 151 -0.19 6.53 8.80
C VAL A 151 -0.81 7.56 9.73
N THR A 152 -1.08 8.74 9.19
CA THR A 152 -2.00 9.67 9.85
C THR A 152 -3.20 8.84 10.25
N ALA A 153 -3.50 8.79 11.52
CA ALA A 153 -4.57 7.98 12.13
C ALA A 153 -5.99 8.31 11.59
N SER A 154 -6.09 9.21 10.61
CA SER A 154 -7.33 9.76 10.07
C SER A 154 -7.95 9.00 8.89
N ALA A 155 -7.37 7.89 8.44
CA ALA A 155 -7.96 7.10 7.36
C ALA A 155 -7.96 5.61 7.69
N ALA A 156 -8.58 5.24 8.81
CA ALA A 156 -9.21 3.93 8.85
C ALA A 156 -10.41 4.00 7.88
N PRO A 157 -10.47 3.19 6.80
CA PRO A 157 -11.76 2.90 6.23
C PRO A 157 -12.51 2.16 7.34
N VAL A 158 -13.39 2.85 8.01
CA VAL A 158 -14.46 2.21 8.79
C VAL A 158 -15.17 1.34 7.77
N VAL A 159 -14.87 0.05 7.76
CA VAL A 159 -15.79 -0.91 7.19
C VAL A 159 -16.96 -0.84 8.15
N ASP A 160 -17.95 -0.06 7.74
CA ASP A 160 -19.24 0.02 8.40
C ASP A 160 -19.86 -1.39 8.32
N VAL A 161 -19.49 -2.19 9.29
CA VAL A 161 -20.16 -3.45 9.58
C VAL A 161 -21.36 -3.01 10.41
N GLY A 162 -22.45 -2.64 9.70
CA GLY A 162 -23.70 -2.19 10.31
C GLY A 162 -23.96 -2.85 11.66
N ALA A 163 -23.64 -2.14 12.72
CA ALA A 163 -24.18 -2.43 14.02
C ALA A 163 -25.70 -2.23 13.90
N PRO A 164 -26.55 -3.11 14.44
CA PRO A 164 -27.97 -2.87 14.48
C PRO A 164 -28.16 -1.58 15.29
N ALA A 165 -28.75 -0.56 14.63
CA ALA A 165 -29.14 0.67 15.29
C ALA A 165 -29.93 0.31 16.56
N THR A 166 -29.45 0.74 17.71
CA THR A 166 -30.14 0.53 18.96
C THR A 166 -31.45 1.33 18.92
N VAL A 167 -32.55 0.71 19.36
CA VAL A 167 -33.92 1.25 19.33
C VAL A 167 -34.07 2.64 19.98
N SER A 168 -33.04 3.12 20.68
CA SER A 168 -32.96 4.45 21.28
C SER A 168 -32.64 5.58 20.29
N GLU A 169 -31.93 5.34 19.18
CA GLU A 169 -31.59 6.38 18.20
C GLU A 169 -32.72 6.67 17.23
N VAL A 170 -33.53 5.65 16.89
CA VAL A 170 -34.72 5.81 16.03
C VAL A 170 -35.78 6.68 16.71
N LYS A 171 -35.94 6.56 18.04
CA LYS A 171 -36.89 7.41 18.80
C LYS A 171 -36.46 8.87 18.94
N ALA A 172 -35.16 9.15 18.88
CA ALA A 172 -34.64 10.52 18.96
C ALA A 172 -34.80 11.28 17.63
N GLU A 173 -34.78 10.55 16.50
CA GLU A 173 -35.01 11.16 15.17
C GLU A 173 -36.50 11.41 14.91
N GLU A 174 -37.40 10.51 15.32
CA GLU A 174 -38.84 10.71 15.21
C GLU A 174 -39.32 11.89 16.07
N ALA A 175 -38.81 12.03 17.31
CA ALA A 175 -39.13 13.17 18.16
C ALA A 175 -38.68 14.53 17.63
N LYS A 176 -37.57 14.56 16.86
CA LYS A 176 -37.10 15.79 16.18
C LYS A 176 -37.89 16.12 14.92
N ALA A 177 -38.43 15.12 14.24
CA ALA A 177 -39.27 15.34 13.06
C ALA A 177 -40.66 15.89 13.45
N GLU A 178 -41.26 15.39 14.54
CA GLU A 178 -42.54 15.90 15.05
C GLU A 178 -42.41 17.31 15.61
N ALA A 179 -41.36 17.66 16.31
CA ALA A 179 -41.11 19.02 16.82
C ALA A 179 -40.98 20.07 15.70
N LYS A 180 -40.45 19.67 14.54
CA LYS A 180 -40.25 20.54 13.39
C LYS A 180 -41.53 20.73 12.56
N ALA A 181 -42.47 19.80 12.62
CA ALA A 181 -43.78 19.87 11.94
C ALA A 181 -44.76 20.79 12.68
N THR A 182 -44.69 20.87 14.02
CA THR A 182 -45.56 21.72 14.85
C THR A 182 -45.19 23.20 14.85
N GLU A 183 -43.94 23.55 14.46
CA GLU A 183 -43.48 24.93 14.38
C GLU A 183 -43.82 25.61 13.03
N ALA A 184 -44.21 24.82 12.02
CA ALA A 184 -44.58 25.34 10.70
C ALA A 184 -46.08 25.69 10.56
N GLU A 185 -46.93 25.43 11.58
CA GLU A 185 -48.39 25.62 11.53
C GLU A 185 -48.90 26.72 12.49
N LYS A 186 -48.16 27.86 12.60
CA LYS A 186 -48.72 29.06 13.21
C LYS A 186 -49.12 30.04 12.11
N PRO A 187 -50.45 30.30 11.92
CA PRO A 187 -50.89 31.30 10.99
C PRO A 187 -50.58 32.72 11.54
N GLN A 188 -50.08 33.57 10.63
CA GLN A 188 -49.98 35.00 10.90
C GLN A 188 -51.40 35.60 10.87
N ALA A 189 -51.78 36.19 11.96
CA ALA A 189 -52.90 37.14 12.07
C ALA A 189 -52.32 38.53 12.34
#